data_108cb99dfb8f8c985e0ea15d2c2d8550
#
_entry.id   108cb99dfb8f8c985e0ea15d2c2d8550
#
_cell.length_a   1.000
_cell.length_b   1.000
_cell.length_c   1.000
_cell.angle_alpha   90.00
_cell.angle_beta   90.00
_cell.angle_gamma   90.00
#
_symmetry.space_group_name_H-M   'P 1'
#
loop_
_entity.id
_entity.type
_entity.pdbx_description
1 polymer ?
#
loop_
_entity_poly.entity_id
_entity_poly.type
_entity_poly.pdbx_seq_one_letter_code
_entity_poly.pdbx_strand_id
1 'polypeptide(L)'
;MHILSQKEELELNYTDIHTFLTIVSSSSLSKAAEVLFVSQPALSHRLSALEEELGTELIIRKKGARTLELTDAGKRFVPLARKWEQLWLETSQIQNEKPSDILKIANVDSLNFYFMPQIIGSFLEKHKNCSLHIDTMRSNISYKAVENKEVDMGLITNPHFFKKVQTVPLFEEKLVLVCNKDAGYEDGLLPSYLRSADEIYIPWSDSFIMWHDYWFGNNSEVKVSLDNMALLRQLLDLEKTWAIMPATIGKKLSQEGECRIVALENGPEYRTCYAIMRDQRNAAPLVMDFLQELLDTVKGIPEIRVLTEYIRQAP
;
A
#
# COMPACT_ATOMS: atom_id res chain seq x y z
N MET A 1 39.68 22.95 0.22
CA MET A 1 40.13 24.06 1.04
C MET A 1 38.96 25.02 1.19
N HIS A 2 38.40 25.06 2.41
CA HIS A 2 37.46 26.03 3.00
C HIS A 2 36.47 26.77 2.09
N ILE A 3 35.21 26.37 2.09
CA ILE A 3 34.04 27.24 2.30
C ILE A 3 32.94 26.32 2.88
N LEU A 4 33.00 26.03 4.17
CA LEU A 4 31.83 25.75 4.99
C LEU A 4 31.68 26.98 5.86
N SER A 5 30.89 27.94 5.39
CA SER A 5 30.32 29.03 6.15
C SER A 5 29.71 28.46 7.42
N GLN A 6 29.95 29.08 8.57
CA GLN A 6 29.30 28.83 9.84
C GLN A 6 27.77 28.78 9.65
N LYS A 7 27.22 27.61 9.34
CA LYS A 7 25.85 27.30 9.68
C LYS A 7 25.88 26.92 11.16
N GLU A 8 25.20 27.70 11.97
CA GLU A 8 24.87 27.32 13.32
C GLU A 8 24.38 25.86 13.29
N GLU A 9 25.03 24.99 14.06
CA GLU A 9 24.64 23.58 14.13
C GLU A 9 23.27 23.52 14.76
N LEU A 10 22.28 22.97 14.04
CA LEU A 10 20.92 22.80 14.55
C LEU A 10 20.93 21.71 15.64
N GLU A 11 20.60 22.07 16.89
CA GLU A 11 20.52 21.16 18.04
C GLU A 11 19.08 20.67 18.28
N LEU A 12 18.50 19.96 17.31
CA LEU A 12 17.17 19.38 17.46
C LEU A 12 17.20 18.13 18.36
N ASN A 13 16.36 18.11 19.39
CA ASN A 13 16.22 16.95 20.28
C ASN A 13 14.83 16.29 20.16
N TYR A 14 14.72 15.04 20.66
CA TYR A 14 13.48 14.28 20.60
C TYR A 14 12.30 14.98 21.28
N THR A 15 12.55 15.59 22.43
CA THR A 15 11.49 16.23 23.22
C THR A 15 10.83 17.37 22.46
N ASP A 16 11.60 18.16 21.72
CA ASP A 16 11.09 19.32 20.97
C ASP A 16 10.30 18.87 19.75
N ILE A 17 10.80 17.88 19.02
CA ILE A 17 10.11 17.29 17.85
C ILE A 17 8.80 16.62 18.30
N HIS A 18 8.84 15.81 19.35
CA HIS A 18 7.65 15.13 19.90
C HIS A 18 6.63 16.13 20.44
N THR A 19 7.10 17.19 21.10
CA THR A 19 6.23 18.28 21.56
C THR A 19 5.51 18.95 20.39
N PHE A 20 6.22 19.30 19.32
CA PHE A 20 5.62 19.89 18.12
C PHE A 20 4.58 18.96 17.47
N LEU A 21 4.90 17.69 17.26
CA LEU A 21 3.96 16.70 16.68
C LEU A 21 2.73 16.49 17.55
N THR A 22 2.89 16.47 18.87
CA THR A 22 1.76 16.37 19.82
C THR A 22 0.88 17.61 19.76
N ILE A 23 1.45 18.80 19.64
CA ILE A 23 0.69 20.04 19.45
C ILE A 23 -0.13 19.98 18.16
N VAL A 24 0.46 19.54 17.07
CA VAL A 24 -0.20 19.41 15.75
C VAL A 24 -1.37 18.42 15.82
N SER A 25 -1.17 17.27 16.45
CA SER A 25 -2.21 16.23 16.56
C SER A 25 -3.35 16.62 17.50
N SER A 26 -3.06 17.37 18.57
CA SER A 26 -4.04 17.82 19.57
C SER A 26 -4.86 19.04 19.14
N SER A 27 -4.45 19.73 18.08
CA SER A 27 -5.08 20.95 17.55
C SER A 27 -5.26 22.09 18.56
N SER A 28 -4.70 21.98 19.79
CA SER A 28 -4.68 23.03 20.78
C SER A 28 -3.52 22.84 21.77
N LEU A 29 -2.91 23.96 22.22
CA LEU A 29 -1.80 23.93 23.18
C LEU A 29 -2.24 23.37 24.56
N SER A 30 -3.45 23.65 25.00
CA SER A 30 -3.95 23.16 26.29
C SER A 30 -4.10 21.63 26.27
N LYS A 31 -4.70 21.06 25.21
CA LYS A 31 -4.83 19.61 25.07
C LYS A 31 -3.47 18.92 24.90
N ALA A 32 -2.55 19.51 24.14
CA ALA A 32 -1.21 18.97 24.01
C ALA A 32 -0.45 18.97 25.35
N ALA A 33 -0.62 20.01 26.18
CA ALA A 33 -0.05 20.07 27.52
C ALA A 33 -0.59 18.97 28.45
N GLU A 34 -1.90 18.69 28.37
CA GLU A 34 -2.52 17.57 29.10
C GLU A 34 -1.95 16.22 28.65
N VAL A 35 -1.83 15.99 27.33
CA VAL A 35 -1.27 14.75 26.75
C VAL A 35 0.19 14.54 27.18
N LEU A 36 0.98 15.60 27.23
CA LEU A 36 2.40 15.53 27.60
C LEU A 36 2.66 15.65 29.11
N PHE A 37 1.61 15.79 29.93
CA PHE A 37 1.70 15.97 31.38
C PHE A 37 2.59 17.15 31.80
N VAL A 38 2.53 18.27 31.06
CA VAL A 38 3.26 19.49 31.34
C VAL A 38 2.33 20.70 31.46
N SER A 39 2.82 21.80 32.03
CA SER A 39 2.04 23.04 32.04
C SER A 39 2.04 23.69 30.61
N GLN A 40 0.94 24.36 30.26
CA GLN A 40 0.83 25.07 28.99
C GLN A 40 1.95 26.13 28.78
N PRO A 41 2.39 26.89 29.79
CA PRO A 41 3.56 27.78 29.66
C PRO A 41 4.84 27.03 29.31
N ALA A 42 5.11 25.87 29.93
CA ALA A 42 6.28 25.05 29.64
C ALA A 42 6.24 24.51 28.18
N LEU A 43 5.07 24.06 27.73
CA LEU A 43 4.86 23.63 26.35
C LEU A 43 5.10 24.77 25.36
N SER A 44 4.56 25.97 25.66
CA SER A 44 4.75 27.16 24.82
C SER A 44 6.21 27.58 24.74
N HIS A 45 6.97 27.47 25.83
CA HIS A 45 8.38 27.74 25.88
C HIS A 45 9.19 26.76 24.99
N ARG A 46 8.90 25.45 25.07
CA ARG A 46 9.53 24.43 24.20
C ARG A 46 9.25 24.66 22.73
N LEU A 47 8.01 25.00 22.39
CA LEU A 47 7.67 25.34 21.00
C LEU A 47 8.45 26.57 20.53
N SER A 48 8.54 27.63 21.36
CA SER A 48 9.31 28.83 21.00
C SER A 48 10.79 28.54 20.85
N ALA A 49 11.38 27.70 21.70
CA ALA A 49 12.78 27.28 21.56
C ALA A 49 13.02 26.52 20.23
N LEU A 50 12.11 25.64 19.84
CA LEU A 50 12.20 24.94 18.54
C LEU A 50 12.05 25.91 17.36
N GLU A 51 11.13 26.89 17.44
CA GLU A 51 10.96 27.91 16.39
C GLU A 51 12.19 28.83 16.28
N GLU A 52 12.81 29.16 17.40
CA GLU A 52 14.06 29.94 17.45
C GLU A 52 15.21 29.16 16.82
N GLU A 53 15.39 27.89 17.17
CA GLU A 53 16.39 26.99 16.60
C GLU A 53 16.24 26.82 15.08
N LEU A 54 15.01 26.74 14.59
CA LEU A 54 14.71 26.65 13.17
C LEU A 54 14.72 28.00 12.45
N GLY A 55 14.82 29.12 13.20
CA GLY A 55 14.78 30.48 12.66
C GLY A 55 13.46 30.86 12.00
N THR A 56 12.35 30.14 12.33
CA THR A 56 11.05 30.38 11.71
C THR A 56 9.88 29.93 12.60
N GLU A 57 8.78 30.67 12.56
CA GLU A 57 7.56 30.27 13.25
C GLU A 57 6.89 29.10 12.53
N LEU A 58 6.48 28.07 13.31
CA LEU A 58 5.78 26.88 12.82
C LEU A 58 4.27 26.97 13.02
N ILE A 59 3.84 27.78 14.01
CA ILE A 59 2.45 27.90 14.44
C ILE A 59 2.01 29.36 14.45
N ILE A 60 0.84 29.63 13.86
CA ILE A 60 0.21 30.94 13.88
C ILE A 60 -0.49 31.15 15.23
N ARG A 61 0.01 32.12 16.02
CA ARG A 61 -0.54 32.47 17.35
C ARG A 61 -1.61 33.56 17.20
N LYS A 62 -2.89 33.18 17.09
CA LYS A 62 -4.00 34.16 17.12
C LYS A 62 -4.56 34.28 18.55
N LYS A 63 -4.55 35.49 19.15
CA LYS A 63 -5.18 35.76 20.45
C LYS A 63 -6.67 35.37 20.39
N GLY A 64 -7.12 34.45 21.27
CA GLY A 64 -8.51 34.03 21.38
C GLY A 64 -8.95 32.92 20.41
N ALA A 65 -8.09 32.42 19.53
CA ALA A 65 -8.41 31.28 18.66
C ALA A 65 -8.44 29.98 19.46
N ARG A 66 -9.51 29.19 19.30
CA ARG A 66 -9.65 27.86 19.90
C ARG A 66 -8.92 26.76 19.10
N THR A 67 -8.52 27.04 17.88
CA THR A 67 -7.84 26.09 16.98
C THR A 67 -6.47 26.62 16.59
N LEU A 68 -5.54 25.71 16.42
CA LEU A 68 -4.16 25.93 16.07
C LEU A 68 -4.03 25.89 14.55
N GLU A 69 -3.38 26.88 13.95
CA GLU A 69 -3.07 26.92 12.51
C GLU A 69 -1.56 26.82 12.30
N LEU A 70 -1.14 26.02 11.33
CA LEU A 70 0.27 25.91 10.94
C LEU A 70 0.63 26.99 9.95
N THR A 71 1.85 27.54 10.09
CA THR A 71 2.49 28.34 9.04
C THR A 71 2.83 27.45 7.85
N ASP A 72 3.23 28.03 6.70
CA ASP A 72 3.72 27.23 5.57
C ASP A 72 5.04 26.52 5.90
N ALA A 73 5.88 27.09 6.79
CA ALA A 73 7.03 26.39 7.34
C ALA A 73 6.62 25.23 8.21
N GLY A 74 5.61 25.39 9.09
CA GLY A 74 5.06 24.32 9.91
C GLY A 74 4.51 23.16 9.08
N LYS A 75 3.74 23.44 8.03
CA LYS A 75 3.23 22.39 7.10
C LYS A 75 4.36 21.59 6.45
N ARG A 76 5.44 22.25 6.06
CA ARG A 76 6.62 21.57 5.49
C ARG A 76 7.43 20.82 6.54
N PHE A 77 7.45 21.29 7.77
CA PHE A 77 8.19 20.67 8.86
C PHE A 77 7.52 19.40 9.40
N VAL A 78 6.19 19.31 9.42
CA VAL A 78 5.46 18.11 9.91
C VAL A 78 5.97 16.79 9.31
N PRO A 79 6.10 16.62 7.99
CA PRO A 79 6.61 15.36 7.43
C PRO A 79 8.08 15.08 7.79
N LEU A 80 8.90 16.11 7.97
CA LEU A 80 10.29 15.97 8.39
C LEU A 80 10.37 15.57 9.86
N ALA A 81 9.59 16.21 10.73
CA ALA A 81 9.49 15.90 12.15
C ALA A 81 9.05 14.44 12.39
N ARG A 82 8.04 13.96 11.64
CA ARG A 82 7.61 12.55 11.71
C ARG A 82 8.71 11.57 11.32
N LYS A 83 9.45 11.85 10.23
CA LYS A 83 10.59 11.01 9.83
C LYS A 83 11.69 10.98 10.89
N TRP A 84 11.97 12.12 11.47
CA TRP A 84 12.99 12.25 12.52
C TRP A 84 12.57 11.47 13.80
N GLU A 85 11.31 11.63 14.24
CA GLU A 85 10.75 10.89 15.38
C GLU A 85 10.82 9.37 15.14
N GLN A 86 10.46 8.92 13.94
CA GLN A 86 10.54 7.51 13.56
C GLN A 86 11.99 6.98 13.65
N LEU A 87 12.96 7.72 13.10
CA LEU A 87 14.39 7.36 13.17
C LEU A 87 14.89 7.32 14.60
N TRP A 88 14.44 8.23 15.45
CA TRP A 88 14.79 8.23 16.87
C TRP A 88 14.26 7.00 17.58
N LEU A 89 13.00 6.64 17.34
CA LEU A 89 12.38 5.44 17.91
C LEU A 89 13.12 4.17 17.44
N GLU A 90 13.44 4.07 16.16
CA GLU A 90 14.24 2.95 15.62
C GLU A 90 15.62 2.88 16.29
N THR A 91 16.28 4.02 16.52
CA THR A 91 17.57 4.09 17.18
C THR A 91 17.51 3.70 18.66
N SER A 92 16.42 4.10 19.35
CA SER A 92 16.23 3.76 20.78
C SER A 92 15.97 2.27 21.00
N GLN A 93 15.45 1.56 19.99
CA GLN A 93 15.23 0.12 20.03
C GLN A 93 16.54 -0.69 19.93
N ILE A 94 17.62 -0.12 19.37
CA ILE A 94 18.93 -0.80 19.27
C ILE A 94 19.46 -1.25 20.65
N GLN A 95 19.08 -0.57 21.74
CA GLN A 95 19.55 -0.91 23.10
C GLN A 95 18.75 -2.02 23.79
N ASN A 96 17.54 -2.35 23.37
CA ASN A 96 16.59 -3.16 24.15
C ASN A 96 16.08 -4.44 23.49
N GLU A 97 16.39 -4.74 22.23
CA GLU A 97 15.84 -5.92 21.57
C GLU A 97 16.92 -6.76 20.88
N LYS A 98 16.82 -8.10 21.04
CA LYS A 98 17.22 -9.00 19.96
C LYS A 98 16.45 -8.49 18.74
N PRO A 99 17.12 -8.11 17.63
CA PRO A 99 16.41 -7.58 16.48
C PRO A 99 15.36 -8.60 16.05
N SER A 100 14.09 -8.31 16.30
CA SER A 100 13.05 -9.00 15.57
C SER A 100 13.20 -8.50 14.14
N ASP A 101 13.51 -9.38 13.24
CA ASP A 101 13.60 -9.05 11.84
C ASP A 101 12.21 -8.57 11.38
N ILE A 102 12.08 -7.31 11.08
CA ILE A 102 10.82 -6.73 10.61
C ILE A 102 10.86 -6.68 9.09
N LEU A 103 9.88 -7.29 8.43
CA LEU A 103 9.69 -7.17 6.99
C LEU A 103 8.43 -6.34 6.70
N LYS A 104 8.62 -5.19 6.04
CA LYS A 104 7.55 -4.26 5.67
C LYS A 104 7.20 -4.41 4.18
N ILE A 105 5.95 -4.68 3.88
CA ILE A 105 5.47 -4.99 2.53
C ILE A 105 4.30 -4.07 2.16
N ALA A 106 4.39 -3.36 1.03
CA ALA A 106 3.25 -2.73 0.40
C ALA A 106 2.58 -3.73 -0.55
N ASN A 107 1.26 -3.81 -0.55
CA ASN A 107 0.55 -4.81 -1.34
C ASN A 107 -0.78 -4.25 -1.89
N VAL A 108 -1.16 -4.65 -3.11
CA VAL A 108 -2.48 -4.32 -3.64
C VAL A 108 -3.56 -5.20 -2.99
N ASP A 109 -4.75 -4.63 -2.76
CA ASP A 109 -5.82 -5.27 -1.99
C ASP A 109 -6.21 -6.66 -2.51
N SER A 110 -6.23 -6.85 -3.81
CA SER A 110 -6.61 -8.14 -4.43
C SER A 110 -5.68 -9.32 -4.09
N LEU A 111 -4.40 -9.07 -3.82
CA LEU A 111 -3.46 -10.11 -3.41
C LEU A 111 -3.68 -10.51 -1.95
N ASN A 112 -4.11 -9.57 -1.10
CA ASN A 112 -4.46 -9.85 0.29
C ASN A 112 -5.60 -10.85 0.41
N PHE A 113 -6.54 -10.79 -0.51
CA PHE A 113 -7.76 -11.61 -0.43
C PHE A 113 -7.51 -13.11 -0.61
N TYR A 114 -6.56 -13.50 -1.48
CA TYR A 114 -6.35 -14.90 -1.83
C TYR A 114 -5.01 -15.46 -1.36
N PHE A 115 -3.89 -14.83 -1.77
CA PHE A 115 -2.55 -15.40 -1.59
C PHE A 115 -1.96 -15.12 -0.21
N MET A 116 -2.09 -13.90 0.28
CA MET A 116 -1.35 -13.44 1.45
C MET A 116 -1.61 -14.26 2.72
N PRO A 117 -2.83 -14.70 3.05
CA PRO A 117 -3.03 -15.47 4.28
C PRO A 117 -2.21 -16.77 4.33
N GLN A 118 -2.09 -17.48 3.21
CA GLN A 118 -1.33 -18.71 3.12
C GLN A 118 0.18 -18.44 3.17
N ILE A 119 0.65 -17.44 2.40
CA ILE A 119 2.06 -17.06 2.33
C ILE A 119 2.56 -16.57 3.71
N ILE A 120 1.77 -15.71 4.38
CA ILE A 120 2.09 -15.22 5.73
C ILE A 120 2.22 -16.37 6.70
N GLY A 121 1.26 -17.31 6.69
CA GLY A 121 1.26 -18.46 7.59
C GLY A 121 2.55 -19.28 7.45
N SER A 122 2.86 -19.73 6.23
CA SER A 122 4.03 -20.56 6.00
C SER A 122 5.37 -19.81 6.16
N PHE A 123 5.40 -18.51 5.84
CA PHE A 123 6.58 -17.67 6.08
C PHE A 123 6.89 -17.52 7.57
N LEU A 124 5.89 -17.19 8.40
CA LEU A 124 6.07 -17.03 9.85
C LEU A 124 6.40 -18.34 10.56
N GLU A 125 5.95 -19.50 10.05
CA GLU A 125 6.37 -20.80 10.55
C GLU A 125 7.87 -21.04 10.38
N LYS A 126 8.45 -20.55 9.27
CA LYS A 126 9.89 -20.65 8.95
C LYS A 126 10.73 -19.58 9.67
N HIS A 127 10.15 -18.39 9.89
CA HIS A 127 10.83 -17.22 10.44
C HIS A 127 10.20 -16.76 11.77
N LYS A 128 10.29 -17.59 12.81
CA LYS A 128 9.61 -17.40 14.11
C LYS A 128 9.95 -16.10 14.85
N ASN A 129 11.08 -15.48 14.54
CA ASN A 129 11.52 -14.22 15.15
C ASN A 129 11.24 -13.01 14.22
N CYS A 130 10.53 -13.20 13.11
CA CYS A 130 10.19 -12.14 12.17
C CYS A 130 8.80 -11.58 12.47
N SER A 131 8.67 -10.26 12.32
CA SER A 131 7.38 -9.55 12.30
C SER A 131 7.09 -9.06 10.88
N LEU A 132 5.85 -9.23 10.41
CA LEU A 132 5.40 -8.72 9.11
C LEU A 132 4.51 -7.50 9.32
N HIS A 133 4.83 -6.42 8.60
CA HIS A 133 3.96 -5.25 8.45
C HIS A 133 3.50 -5.18 7.01
N ILE A 134 2.19 -5.26 6.79
CA ILE A 134 1.61 -5.32 5.45
C ILE A 134 0.63 -4.17 5.29
N ASP A 135 0.98 -3.25 4.41
CA ASP A 135 0.18 -2.08 4.09
C ASP A 135 -0.50 -2.25 2.74
N THR A 136 -1.82 -2.05 2.71
CA THR A 136 -2.57 -2.04 1.44
C THR A 136 -2.41 -0.70 0.75
N MET A 137 -1.80 -0.70 -0.43
CA MET A 137 -1.49 0.51 -1.19
C MET A 137 -1.76 0.31 -2.69
N ARG A 138 -2.11 1.39 -3.40
CA ARG A 138 -2.13 1.39 -4.87
C ARG A 138 -0.71 1.35 -5.42
N SER A 139 -0.51 0.76 -6.61
CA SER A 139 0.81 0.54 -7.21
C SER A 139 1.71 1.79 -7.25
N ASN A 140 1.18 2.95 -7.63
CA ASN A 140 1.93 4.21 -7.70
C ASN A 140 2.38 4.73 -6.32
N ILE A 141 1.62 4.44 -5.25
CA ILE A 141 1.96 4.80 -3.87
C ILE A 141 3.03 3.84 -3.35
N SER A 142 2.91 2.53 -3.66
CA SER A 142 3.91 1.51 -3.29
C SER A 142 5.30 1.86 -3.81
N TYR A 143 5.43 2.38 -5.05
CA TYR A 143 6.73 2.83 -5.58
C TYR A 143 7.39 3.90 -4.72
N LYS A 144 6.61 4.90 -4.28
CA LYS A 144 7.13 5.98 -3.41
C LYS A 144 7.52 5.44 -2.03
N ALA A 145 6.72 4.54 -1.46
CA ALA A 145 7.01 3.92 -0.18
C ALA A 145 8.32 3.11 -0.22
N VAL A 146 8.55 2.34 -1.30
CA VAL A 146 9.81 1.61 -1.54
C VAL A 146 10.98 2.58 -1.75
N GLU A 147 10.83 3.61 -2.59
CA GLU A 147 11.89 4.61 -2.83
C GLU A 147 12.30 5.31 -1.53
N ASN A 148 11.34 5.66 -0.68
CA ASN A 148 11.54 6.34 0.59
C ASN A 148 11.99 5.42 1.73
N LYS A 149 12.09 4.09 1.52
CA LYS A 149 12.37 3.07 2.55
C LYS A 149 11.30 2.99 3.65
N GLU A 150 10.08 3.37 3.36
CA GLU A 150 8.93 3.19 4.25
C GLU A 150 8.52 1.71 4.33
N VAL A 151 8.72 0.98 3.21
CA VAL A 151 8.59 -0.47 3.08
C VAL A 151 9.83 -1.07 2.39
N ASP A 152 10.09 -2.34 2.62
CA ASP A 152 11.24 -3.06 2.06
C ASP A 152 10.97 -3.50 0.62
N MET A 153 9.73 -3.88 0.33
CA MET A 153 9.27 -4.32 -0.99
C MET A 153 7.81 -3.97 -1.21
N GLY A 154 7.38 -4.06 -2.47
CA GLY A 154 5.97 -3.97 -2.83
C GLY A 154 5.56 -5.08 -3.79
N LEU A 155 4.29 -5.52 -3.71
CA LEU A 155 3.63 -6.38 -4.67
C LEU A 155 2.55 -5.57 -5.39
N ILE A 156 2.67 -5.42 -6.70
CA ILE A 156 1.86 -4.51 -7.51
C ILE A 156 1.35 -5.17 -8.79
N THR A 157 0.36 -4.56 -9.43
CA THR A 157 -0.20 -5.02 -10.70
C THR A 157 -0.10 -3.99 -11.84
N ASN A 158 0.20 -2.74 -11.54
CA ASN A 158 0.43 -1.68 -12.53
C ASN A 158 1.87 -1.18 -12.43
N PRO A 159 2.75 -1.59 -13.36
CA PRO A 159 4.15 -1.19 -13.33
C PRO A 159 4.32 0.25 -13.79
N HIS A 160 5.19 0.99 -13.11
CA HIS A 160 5.62 2.34 -13.47
C HIS A 160 7.14 2.44 -13.47
N PHE A 161 7.68 3.42 -14.19
CA PHE A 161 9.10 3.66 -14.17
C PHE A 161 9.50 4.55 -12.99
N PHE A 162 10.37 4.03 -12.12
CA PHE A 162 10.99 4.77 -11.02
C PHE A 162 12.50 4.51 -11.04
N LYS A 163 13.30 5.59 -11.06
CA LYS A 163 14.75 5.50 -11.26
C LYS A 163 15.48 4.64 -10.22
N LYS A 164 14.97 4.63 -8.97
CA LYS A 164 15.61 3.95 -7.84
C LYS A 164 14.87 2.69 -7.37
N VAL A 165 13.89 2.24 -8.11
CA VAL A 165 13.08 1.07 -7.79
C VAL A 165 13.08 0.13 -8.98
N GLN A 166 13.49 -1.10 -8.73
CA GLN A 166 13.43 -2.17 -9.72
C GLN A 166 12.06 -2.83 -9.68
N THR A 167 11.58 -3.20 -10.86
CA THR A 167 10.31 -3.91 -11.05
C THR A 167 10.59 -5.26 -11.67
N VAL A 168 10.21 -6.33 -10.98
CA VAL A 168 10.46 -7.71 -11.40
C VAL A 168 9.12 -8.39 -11.63
N PRO A 169 8.80 -8.89 -12.84
CA PRO A 169 7.58 -9.66 -13.09
C PRO A 169 7.68 -11.01 -12.38
N LEU A 170 6.65 -11.38 -11.62
CA LEU A 170 6.62 -12.62 -10.86
C LEU A 170 5.76 -13.68 -11.53
N PHE A 171 4.51 -13.35 -11.78
CA PHE A 171 3.54 -14.27 -12.39
C PHE A 171 2.43 -13.51 -13.10
N GLU A 172 1.75 -14.20 -13.98
CA GLU A 172 0.53 -13.76 -14.64
C GLU A 172 -0.66 -14.59 -14.19
N GLU A 173 -1.79 -13.93 -14.04
CA GLU A 173 -3.04 -14.53 -13.64
C GLU A 173 -4.14 -14.18 -14.65
N LYS A 174 -4.91 -15.19 -15.06
CA LYS A 174 -6.04 -15.01 -15.98
C LYS A 174 -7.14 -14.17 -15.33
N LEU A 175 -7.74 -13.27 -16.08
CA LEU A 175 -8.97 -12.59 -15.70
C LEU A 175 -10.18 -13.36 -16.25
N VAL A 176 -11.23 -13.52 -15.43
CA VAL A 176 -12.43 -14.28 -15.76
C VAL A 176 -13.69 -13.47 -15.44
N LEU A 177 -14.77 -13.78 -16.15
CA LEU A 177 -16.10 -13.29 -15.80
C LEU A 177 -16.66 -14.10 -14.63
N VAL A 178 -17.12 -13.42 -13.60
CA VAL A 178 -17.88 -14.00 -12.49
C VAL A 178 -19.23 -13.29 -12.42
N CYS A 179 -20.28 -14.04 -12.29
CA CYS A 179 -21.62 -13.49 -12.18
C CYS A 179 -22.44 -14.23 -11.13
N ASN A 180 -23.54 -13.62 -10.71
CA ASN A 180 -24.57 -14.30 -9.94
C ASN A 180 -25.10 -15.53 -10.73
N LYS A 181 -25.43 -16.62 -10.05
CA LYS A 181 -25.90 -17.85 -10.69
C LYS A 181 -27.15 -17.64 -11.55
N ASP A 182 -28.01 -16.72 -11.14
CA ASP A 182 -29.29 -16.41 -11.80
C ASP A 182 -29.16 -15.35 -12.91
N ALA A 183 -27.94 -14.88 -13.20
CA ALA A 183 -27.69 -13.85 -14.21
C ALA A 183 -27.99 -14.29 -15.66
N GLY A 184 -28.12 -15.62 -15.91
CA GLY A 184 -28.51 -16.17 -17.22
C GLY A 184 -27.39 -16.14 -18.28
N TYR A 185 -26.14 -15.83 -17.94
CA TYR A 185 -25.02 -15.85 -18.88
C TYR A 185 -24.51 -17.26 -19.10
N GLU A 186 -24.13 -17.64 -20.32
CA GLU A 186 -23.62 -18.95 -20.70
C GLU A 186 -22.14 -18.89 -21.12
N ASP A 187 -21.43 -20.01 -21.06
CA ASP A 187 -20.05 -20.12 -21.53
C ASP A 187 -19.93 -19.81 -23.02
N GLY A 188 -18.85 -19.16 -23.44
CA GLY A 188 -18.64 -18.69 -24.80
C GLY A 188 -19.30 -17.34 -25.10
N LEU A 189 -19.73 -16.62 -24.08
CA LEU A 189 -20.33 -15.30 -24.22
C LEU A 189 -19.32 -14.26 -24.76
N LEU A 190 -19.75 -13.45 -25.72
CA LEU A 190 -19.00 -12.26 -26.14
C LEU A 190 -19.27 -11.08 -25.16
N PRO A 191 -18.27 -10.25 -24.88
CA PRO A 191 -18.46 -9.09 -23.99
C PRO A 191 -19.57 -8.14 -24.42
N SER A 192 -19.87 -8.04 -25.73
CA SER A 192 -20.96 -7.22 -26.26
C SER A 192 -22.37 -7.62 -25.78
N TYR A 193 -22.55 -8.81 -25.26
CA TYR A 193 -23.82 -9.24 -24.64
C TYR A 193 -23.93 -8.90 -23.15
N LEU A 194 -22.84 -8.44 -22.53
CA LEU A 194 -22.86 -7.96 -21.16
C LEU A 194 -23.43 -6.55 -21.09
N ARG A 195 -24.24 -6.27 -20.07
CA ARG A 195 -24.74 -4.93 -19.81
C ARG A 195 -23.85 -4.26 -18.77
N SER A 196 -23.17 -3.18 -19.11
CA SER A 196 -22.31 -2.41 -18.17
C SER A 196 -23.09 -1.91 -16.95
N ALA A 197 -24.38 -1.56 -17.11
CA ALA A 197 -25.26 -1.18 -16.00
C ALA A 197 -25.47 -2.28 -14.92
N ASP A 198 -25.04 -3.50 -15.18
CA ASP A 198 -25.08 -4.62 -14.23
C ASP A 198 -23.67 -4.97 -13.71
N GLU A 199 -22.63 -4.26 -14.14
CA GLU A 199 -21.23 -4.50 -13.79
C GLU A 199 -20.87 -3.97 -12.41
N ILE A 200 -20.12 -4.81 -11.67
CA ILE A 200 -19.31 -4.38 -10.54
C ILE A 200 -17.88 -4.24 -11.06
N TYR A 201 -17.50 -3.00 -11.35
CA TYR A 201 -16.25 -2.66 -12.02
C TYR A 201 -15.10 -2.49 -11.03
N ILE A 202 -13.96 -3.12 -11.32
CA ILE A 202 -12.69 -2.94 -10.61
C ILE A 202 -11.60 -2.74 -11.66
N PRO A 203 -10.82 -1.63 -11.62
CA PRO A 203 -9.74 -1.35 -12.56
C PRO A 203 -8.49 -2.18 -12.21
N TRP A 204 -8.41 -3.41 -12.76
CA TRP A 204 -7.34 -4.39 -12.42
C TRP A 204 -5.95 -3.99 -12.91
N SER A 205 -5.88 -3.46 -14.13
CA SER A 205 -4.63 -3.04 -14.79
C SER A 205 -4.95 -2.09 -15.94
N ASP A 206 -3.94 -1.40 -16.46
CA ASP A 206 -4.11 -0.51 -17.62
C ASP A 206 -4.57 -1.30 -18.86
N SER A 207 -4.06 -2.52 -19.08
CA SER A 207 -4.51 -3.40 -20.17
C SER A 207 -5.98 -3.82 -20.02
N PHE A 208 -6.42 -4.08 -18.80
CA PHE A 208 -7.83 -4.35 -18.51
C PHE A 208 -8.70 -3.14 -18.80
N ILE A 209 -8.29 -1.94 -18.40
CA ILE A 209 -9.02 -0.69 -18.68
C ILE A 209 -9.17 -0.48 -20.18
N MET A 210 -8.10 -0.69 -20.96
CA MET A 210 -8.15 -0.59 -22.44
C MET A 210 -9.12 -1.62 -23.05
N TRP A 211 -9.13 -2.86 -22.56
CA TRP A 211 -10.08 -3.90 -22.99
C TRP A 211 -11.52 -3.50 -22.65
N HIS A 212 -11.76 -3.01 -21.44
CA HIS A 212 -13.07 -2.57 -20.97
C HIS A 212 -13.59 -1.39 -21.81
N ASP A 213 -12.76 -0.37 -22.04
CA ASP A 213 -13.10 0.79 -22.85
C ASP A 213 -13.41 0.42 -24.31
N TYR A 214 -12.73 -0.60 -24.85
CA TYR A 214 -13.01 -1.10 -26.20
C TYR A 214 -14.41 -1.71 -26.32
N TRP A 215 -14.84 -2.50 -25.33
CA TRP A 215 -16.14 -3.19 -25.39
C TRP A 215 -17.31 -2.34 -24.92
N PHE A 216 -17.13 -1.49 -23.92
CA PHE A 216 -18.19 -0.76 -23.24
C PHE A 216 -18.12 0.76 -23.43
N GLY A 217 -16.99 1.28 -23.93
CA GLY A 217 -16.75 2.72 -24.10
C GLY A 217 -16.21 3.38 -22.83
N ASN A 218 -15.46 4.48 -23.01
CA ASN A 218 -14.74 5.18 -21.93
C ASN A 218 -15.65 5.83 -20.87
N ASN A 219 -16.95 5.95 -21.13
CA ASN A 219 -17.93 6.57 -20.22
C ASN A 219 -19.09 5.60 -19.94
N SER A 220 -18.83 4.29 -19.95
CA SER A 220 -19.87 3.32 -19.64
C SER A 220 -20.39 3.51 -18.22
N GLU A 221 -21.70 3.58 -18.06
CA GLU A 221 -22.33 3.57 -16.75
C GLU A 221 -22.25 2.15 -16.18
N VAL A 222 -21.45 1.96 -15.13
CA VAL A 222 -21.34 0.71 -14.38
C VAL A 222 -22.24 0.76 -13.14
N LYS A 223 -22.72 -0.38 -12.67
CA LYS A 223 -23.60 -0.45 -11.48
C LYS A 223 -22.87 0.08 -10.24
N VAL A 224 -21.62 -0.39 -10.03
CA VAL A 224 -20.75 0.04 -8.93
C VAL A 224 -19.30 -0.01 -9.40
N SER A 225 -18.51 1.01 -9.06
CA SER A 225 -17.05 1.00 -9.20
C SER A 225 -16.41 0.81 -7.84
N LEU A 226 -15.50 -0.15 -7.70
CA LEU A 226 -14.84 -0.52 -6.45
C LEU A 226 -13.33 -0.44 -6.56
N ASP A 227 -12.69 -0.22 -5.42
CA ASP A 227 -11.24 -0.40 -5.23
C ASP A 227 -10.93 -1.31 -4.01
N ASN A 228 -11.95 -1.97 -3.47
CA ASN A 228 -11.88 -2.79 -2.27
C ASN A 228 -12.56 -4.16 -2.48
N MET A 229 -11.83 -5.24 -2.19
CA MET A 229 -12.29 -6.61 -2.39
C MET A 229 -13.34 -7.07 -1.36
N ALA A 230 -13.38 -6.44 -0.18
CA ALA A 230 -14.31 -6.87 0.87
C ALA A 230 -15.79 -6.66 0.49
N LEU A 231 -16.06 -5.64 -0.35
CA LEU A 231 -17.41 -5.35 -0.84
C LEU A 231 -17.81 -6.21 -2.03
N LEU A 232 -16.86 -6.68 -2.83
CA LEU A 232 -17.12 -7.37 -4.10
C LEU A 232 -18.04 -8.58 -3.92
N ARG A 233 -17.76 -9.42 -2.93
CA ARG A 233 -18.55 -10.62 -2.66
C ARG A 233 -20.01 -10.30 -2.40
N GLN A 234 -20.29 -9.35 -1.50
CA GLN A 234 -21.66 -9.01 -1.12
C GLN A 234 -22.46 -8.41 -2.27
N LEU A 235 -21.78 -7.68 -3.16
CA LEU A 235 -22.42 -7.06 -4.32
C LEU A 235 -22.67 -8.06 -5.46
N LEU A 236 -21.88 -9.14 -5.56
CA LEU A 236 -22.13 -10.23 -6.51
C LEU A 236 -23.36 -11.07 -6.17
N ASP A 237 -23.84 -11.03 -4.93
CA ASP A 237 -25.08 -11.66 -4.52
C ASP A 237 -26.33 -10.91 -5.04
N LEU A 238 -26.16 -9.67 -5.56
CA LEU A 238 -27.24 -8.93 -6.17
C LEU A 238 -27.66 -9.54 -7.51
N GLU A 239 -28.97 -9.53 -7.78
CA GLU A 239 -29.54 -10.09 -9.01
C GLU A 239 -28.89 -9.50 -10.27
N LYS A 240 -28.55 -10.38 -11.22
CA LYS A 240 -27.97 -10.06 -12.55
C LYS A 240 -26.61 -9.36 -12.53
N THR A 241 -25.93 -9.27 -11.40
CA THR A 241 -24.61 -8.65 -11.35
C THR A 241 -23.53 -9.55 -11.95
N TRP A 242 -22.52 -8.91 -12.49
CA TRP A 242 -21.31 -9.54 -12.98
C TRP A 242 -20.08 -8.68 -12.71
N ALA A 243 -18.92 -9.29 -12.69
CA ALA A 243 -17.63 -8.64 -12.58
C ALA A 243 -16.56 -9.41 -13.34
N ILE A 244 -15.58 -8.72 -13.88
CA ILE A 244 -14.31 -9.33 -14.30
C ILE A 244 -13.36 -9.33 -13.10
N MET A 245 -12.70 -10.45 -12.85
CA MET A 245 -11.76 -10.56 -11.73
C MET A 245 -10.69 -11.63 -11.97
N PRO A 246 -9.60 -11.61 -11.17
CA PRO A 246 -8.60 -12.68 -11.18
C PRO A 246 -9.21 -14.05 -10.94
N ALA A 247 -8.78 -15.05 -11.70
CA ALA A 247 -9.36 -16.37 -11.71
C ALA A 247 -9.29 -17.06 -10.34
N THR A 248 -8.24 -16.83 -9.56
CA THR A 248 -8.12 -17.38 -8.19
C THR A 248 -9.18 -16.82 -7.25
N ILE A 249 -9.49 -15.52 -7.36
CA ILE A 249 -10.55 -14.87 -6.60
C ILE A 249 -11.91 -15.39 -7.05
N GLY A 250 -12.15 -15.43 -8.37
CA GLY A 250 -13.39 -15.95 -8.94
C GLY A 250 -13.68 -17.38 -8.51
N LYS A 251 -12.66 -18.24 -8.51
CA LYS A 251 -12.76 -19.62 -8.06
C LYS A 251 -13.13 -19.75 -6.57
N LYS A 252 -12.47 -18.95 -5.73
CA LYS A 252 -12.79 -18.90 -4.30
C LYS A 252 -14.23 -18.44 -4.05
N LEU A 253 -14.64 -17.34 -4.67
CA LEU A 253 -16.00 -16.81 -4.52
C LEU A 253 -17.06 -17.77 -5.05
N SER A 254 -16.81 -18.46 -6.16
CA SER A 254 -17.76 -19.45 -6.71
C SER A 254 -17.88 -20.72 -5.86
N GLN A 255 -16.89 -21.06 -5.06
CA GLN A 255 -16.94 -22.15 -4.09
C GLN A 255 -17.70 -21.78 -2.81
N GLU A 256 -17.66 -20.51 -2.42
CA GLU A 256 -18.21 -20.02 -1.15
C GLU A 256 -19.62 -19.39 -1.28
N GLY A 257 -20.09 -19.10 -2.50
CA GLY A 257 -21.29 -18.31 -2.69
C GLY A 257 -22.21 -18.72 -3.84
N GLU A 258 -23.12 -17.83 -4.15
CA GLU A 258 -24.10 -17.94 -5.24
C GLU A 258 -23.57 -17.40 -6.59
N CYS A 259 -22.24 -17.42 -6.77
CA CYS A 259 -21.58 -16.98 -7.99
C CYS A 259 -21.12 -18.16 -8.84
N ARG A 260 -20.94 -17.91 -10.13
CA ARG A 260 -20.28 -18.82 -11.06
C ARG A 260 -19.32 -18.10 -11.98
N ILE A 261 -18.31 -18.82 -12.43
CA ILE A 261 -17.39 -18.37 -13.48
C ILE A 261 -18.03 -18.69 -14.83
N VAL A 262 -17.93 -17.75 -15.76
CA VAL A 262 -18.39 -17.90 -17.14
C VAL A 262 -17.21 -17.67 -18.08
N ALA A 263 -17.02 -18.54 -19.05
CA ALA A 263 -16.00 -18.39 -20.07
C ALA A 263 -16.41 -17.28 -21.06
N LEU A 264 -15.55 -16.25 -21.18
CA LEU A 264 -15.72 -15.17 -22.17
C LEU A 264 -14.91 -15.48 -23.44
N GLU A 265 -15.53 -15.33 -24.60
CA GLU A 265 -14.80 -15.17 -25.85
C GLU A 265 -14.25 -13.74 -25.92
N ASN A 266 -13.01 -13.58 -26.38
CA ASN A 266 -12.32 -12.28 -26.41
C ASN A 266 -12.29 -11.59 -25.02
N GLY A 267 -12.15 -12.38 -23.97
CA GLY A 267 -11.96 -11.87 -22.60
C GLY A 267 -10.68 -11.05 -22.46
N PRO A 268 -10.52 -10.35 -21.32
CA PRO A 268 -9.33 -9.54 -21.07
C PRO A 268 -8.07 -10.40 -20.98
N GLU A 269 -6.92 -9.77 -21.24
CA GLU A 269 -5.61 -10.39 -21.08
C GLU A 269 -5.31 -10.71 -19.62
N TYR A 270 -4.20 -11.44 -19.41
CA TYR A 270 -3.70 -11.75 -18.08
C TYR A 270 -3.30 -10.48 -17.33
N ARG A 271 -3.52 -10.51 -16.04
CA ARG A 271 -2.98 -9.52 -15.11
C ARG A 271 -1.60 -10.00 -14.64
N THR A 272 -0.59 -9.16 -14.73
CA THR A 272 0.75 -9.49 -14.20
C THR A 272 0.93 -8.94 -12.80
N CYS A 273 1.45 -9.76 -11.91
CA CYS A 273 1.94 -9.36 -10.58
C CYS A 273 3.45 -9.12 -10.65
N TYR A 274 3.88 -8.02 -10.07
CA TYR A 274 5.29 -7.61 -10.00
C TYR A 274 5.72 -7.44 -8.56
N ALA A 275 6.98 -7.80 -8.26
CA ALA A 275 7.67 -7.29 -7.10
C ALA A 275 8.38 -5.98 -7.43
N ILE A 276 8.32 -5.03 -6.51
CA ILE A 276 9.12 -3.81 -6.57
C ILE A 276 10.01 -3.71 -5.34
N MET A 277 11.27 -3.36 -5.55
CA MET A 277 12.28 -3.18 -4.50
C MET A 277 13.34 -2.20 -4.96
N ARG A 278 14.11 -1.63 -4.04
CA ARG A 278 15.13 -0.63 -4.42
C ARG A 278 16.29 -1.22 -5.21
N ASP A 279 16.81 -2.35 -4.76
CA ASP A 279 17.91 -3.07 -5.41
C ASP A 279 17.78 -4.56 -5.10
N GLN A 280 17.51 -5.34 -6.11
CA GLN A 280 17.36 -6.79 -5.97
C GLN A 280 18.66 -7.47 -5.50
N ARG A 281 19.83 -6.96 -5.92
CA ARG A 281 21.14 -7.55 -5.58
C ARG A 281 21.50 -7.38 -4.11
N ASN A 282 21.01 -6.29 -3.49
CA ASN A 282 21.23 -5.92 -2.09
C ASN A 282 19.94 -6.01 -1.27
N ALA A 283 18.93 -6.72 -1.77
CA ALA A 283 17.70 -6.94 -1.02
C ALA A 283 17.99 -7.74 0.26
N ALA A 284 17.31 -7.38 1.35
CA ALA A 284 17.44 -8.10 2.60
C ALA A 284 17.08 -9.59 2.41
N PRO A 285 17.78 -10.53 3.08
CA PRO A 285 17.48 -11.95 2.95
C PRO A 285 16.02 -12.30 3.15
N LEU A 286 15.33 -11.66 4.10
CA LEU A 286 13.89 -11.84 4.36
C LEU A 286 13.00 -11.46 3.17
N VAL A 287 13.34 -10.41 2.41
CA VAL A 287 12.63 -10.04 1.19
C VAL A 287 12.71 -11.17 0.18
N MET A 288 13.90 -11.74 -0.02
CA MET A 288 14.11 -12.82 -0.96
C MET A 288 13.43 -14.11 -0.53
N ASP A 289 13.46 -14.42 0.76
CA ASP A 289 12.78 -15.61 1.32
C ASP A 289 11.26 -15.46 1.20
N PHE A 290 10.70 -14.27 1.42
CA PHE A 290 9.28 -14.00 1.25
C PHE A 290 8.84 -14.14 -0.22
N LEU A 291 9.62 -13.61 -1.15
CA LEU A 291 9.35 -13.73 -2.57
C LEU A 291 9.44 -15.19 -3.04
N GLN A 292 10.38 -15.97 -2.52
CA GLN A 292 10.46 -17.40 -2.81
C GLN A 292 9.23 -18.14 -2.30
N GLU A 293 8.78 -17.87 -1.07
CA GLU A 293 7.57 -18.45 -0.51
C GLU A 293 6.33 -18.15 -1.35
N LEU A 294 6.23 -16.89 -1.84
CA LEU A 294 5.18 -16.47 -2.75
C LEU A 294 5.20 -17.28 -4.05
N LEU A 295 6.38 -17.39 -4.69
CA LEU A 295 6.53 -18.15 -5.95
C LEU A 295 6.21 -19.63 -5.76
N ASP A 296 6.67 -20.24 -4.68
CA ASP A 296 6.39 -21.64 -4.35
C ASP A 296 4.89 -21.87 -4.13
N THR A 297 4.23 -20.91 -3.49
CA THR A 297 2.76 -20.96 -3.26
C THR A 297 1.98 -20.88 -4.57
N VAL A 298 2.36 -19.98 -5.49
CA VAL A 298 1.59 -19.76 -6.72
C VAL A 298 1.91 -20.78 -7.82
N LYS A 299 3.05 -21.45 -7.78
CA LYS A 299 3.53 -22.40 -8.80
C LYS A 299 2.59 -23.59 -9.02
N GLY A 300 1.82 -23.98 -8.00
CA GLY A 300 0.87 -25.10 -8.09
C GLY A 300 -0.55 -24.70 -8.53
N ILE A 301 -0.79 -23.42 -8.84
CA ILE A 301 -2.12 -22.91 -9.17
C ILE A 301 -2.31 -22.92 -10.70
N PRO A 302 -3.28 -23.69 -11.25
CA PRO A 302 -3.43 -23.84 -12.70
C PRO A 302 -3.73 -22.55 -13.47
N GLU A 303 -4.36 -21.56 -12.80
CA GLU A 303 -4.75 -20.27 -13.36
C GLU A 303 -3.59 -19.27 -13.42
N ILE A 304 -2.42 -19.67 -12.91
CA ILE A 304 -1.24 -18.81 -12.80
C ILE A 304 -0.11 -19.33 -13.68
N ARG A 305 0.50 -18.41 -14.42
CA ARG A 305 1.73 -18.63 -15.17
C ARG A 305 2.89 -17.91 -14.46
N VAL A 306 3.81 -18.67 -13.87
CA VAL A 306 5.01 -18.09 -13.24
C VAL A 306 5.96 -17.58 -14.32
N LEU A 307 6.42 -16.35 -14.19
CA LEU A 307 7.32 -15.66 -15.13
C LEU A 307 8.77 -15.70 -14.66
N THR A 308 8.99 -15.79 -13.34
CA THR A 308 10.32 -15.79 -12.73
C THR A 308 10.45 -17.02 -11.83
N GLU A 309 11.29 -17.97 -12.21
CA GLU A 309 11.48 -19.21 -11.43
C GLU A 309 12.47 -19.06 -10.27
N TYR A 310 13.43 -18.13 -10.37
CA TYR A 310 14.49 -17.93 -9.38
C TYR A 310 14.78 -16.45 -9.18
N ILE A 311 14.44 -15.94 -8.02
CA ILE A 311 14.75 -14.54 -7.66
C ILE A 311 16.21 -14.38 -7.24
N ARG A 312 16.87 -15.47 -6.79
CA ARG A 312 18.28 -15.48 -6.30
C ARG A 312 19.33 -15.53 -7.41
N GLN A 313 18.98 -15.72 -8.69
CA GLN A 313 19.93 -15.84 -9.78
C GLN A 313 19.77 -14.72 -10.81
N ALA A 314 20.04 -13.49 -10.42
CA ALA A 314 20.54 -12.51 -11.39
C ALA A 314 22.01 -12.23 -11.07
N PRO A 315 22.95 -12.43 -12.02
CA PRO A 315 24.37 -12.26 -11.80
C PRO A 315 24.76 -10.84 -11.45
#